data_c4ca7e98551c60a80d6e973dcc942663
#
_entry.id   c4ca7e98551c60a80d6e973dcc942663
#
_cell.length_a   1.000
_cell.length_b   1.000
_cell.length_c   1.000
_cell.angle_alpha   90.00
_cell.angle_beta   90.00
_cell.angle_gamma   90.00
#
_symmetry.space_group_name_H-M   'P 1'
#
loop_
_entity.id
_entity.type
_entity.pdbx_description
1 polymer ?
#
loop_
_entity_poly.entity_id
_entity_poly.type
_entity_poly.pdbx_seq_one_letter_code
_entity_poly.pdbx_strand_id
1 'polypeptide(L)'
;RIIYVGSSHVMKSDDQGVTWEAISPDVTTGIDRDDLEIMGTSVRRGQQMSANDGISGYGNLTTLSESPISPDVLYAGSDDGNIQGTRDGGGNWVMLSGDMPGLAAPNTVVTRVVASRFAEGRVYATFDGHERDDYRPYVYRSDDYGNTWEPIVTGLPDDNSVNVIVEHPRNENLLFLGNEIGLFGVF
;
A
#
# COMPACT_ATOMS: atom_id res chain seq x y z
N ARG A 1 -3.87 -8.47 23.05
CA ARG A 1 -3.48 -7.44 22.06
C ARG A 1 -3.31 -8.14 20.73
N ILE A 2 -4.03 -7.70 19.72
CA ILE A 2 -3.93 -8.20 18.36
C ILE A 2 -2.63 -7.71 17.73
N ILE A 3 -1.97 -8.58 16.95
CA ILE A 3 -0.80 -8.28 16.14
C ILE A 3 -1.08 -8.77 14.72
N TYR A 4 -0.71 -7.95 13.74
CA TYR A 4 -0.78 -8.31 12.32
C TYR A 4 0.62 -8.35 11.71
N VAL A 5 0.84 -9.27 10.79
CA VAL A 5 2.05 -9.39 9.96
C VAL A 5 1.63 -9.62 8.51
N GLY A 6 2.32 -8.95 7.58
CA GLY A 6 2.09 -9.08 6.15
C GLY A 6 3.21 -9.86 5.46
N SER A 7 2.82 -10.70 4.52
CA SER A 7 3.65 -11.27 3.45
C SER A 7 2.85 -11.09 2.14
N SER A 8 2.54 -12.10 1.37
CA SER A 8 1.47 -12.07 0.36
C SER A 8 0.07 -12.19 0.99
N HIS A 9 0.00 -12.60 2.26
CA HIS A 9 -1.21 -12.73 3.05
C HIS A 9 -1.13 -11.88 4.30
N VAL A 10 -2.29 -11.47 4.83
CA VAL A 10 -2.39 -10.86 6.15
C VAL A 10 -2.55 -11.94 7.20
N MET A 11 -1.60 -12.01 8.11
CA MET A 11 -1.59 -12.92 9.26
C MET A 11 -2.00 -12.16 10.52
N LYS A 12 -2.86 -12.76 11.33
CA LYS A 12 -3.33 -12.21 12.61
C LYS A 12 -2.92 -13.13 13.75
N SER A 13 -2.54 -12.52 14.86
CA SER A 13 -2.33 -13.20 16.15
C SER A 13 -3.13 -12.50 17.24
N ASP A 14 -3.91 -13.27 17.98
CA ASP A 14 -4.66 -12.80 19.16
C ASP A 14 -3.94 -13.07 20.48
N ASP A 15 -2.87 -13.86 20.46
CA ASP A 15 -2.12 -14.35 21.61
C ASP A 15 -0.66 -13.84 21.68
N GLN A 16 -0.44 -12.63 21.18
CA GLN A 16 0.86 -11.93 21.21
C GLN A 16 1.97 -12.61 20.35
N GLY A 17 1.57 -13.27 19.26
CA GLY A 17 2.50 -13.87 18.30
C GLY A 17 2.83 -15.34 18.56
N VAL A 18 2.15 -15.99 19.50
CA VAL A 18 2.34 -17.43 19.78
C VAL A 18 1.72 -18.28 18.67
N THR A 19 0.51 -17.91 18.22
CA THR A 19 -0.15 -18.54 17.06
C THR A 19 -0.56 -17.49 16.04
N TRP A 20 -0.64 -17.91 14.78
CA TRP A 20 -0.97 -17.05 13.64
C TRP A 20 -2.02 -17.71 12.76
N GLU A 21 -2.99 -16.90 12.33
CA GLU A 21 -4.03 -17.28 11.39
C GLU A 21 -3.95 -16.39 10.15
N ALA A 22 -4.05 -16.97 8.96
CA ALA A 22 -4.21 -16.20 7.73
C ALA A 22 -5.66 -15.71 7.64
N ILE A 23 -5.84 -14.38 7.67
CA ILE A 23 -7.14 -13.72 7.59
C ILE A 23 -7.41 -13.11 6.21
N SER A 24 -6.56 -13.39 5.23
CA SER A 24 -6.76 -12.96 3.86
C SER A 24 -6.38 -14.07 2.87
N PRO A 25 -6.91 -14.03 1.63
CA PRO A 25 -6.26 -14.70 0.50
C PRO A 25 -4.92 -14.03 0.20
N ASP A 26 -4.27 -14.42 -0.91
CA ASP A 26 -3.18 -13.63 -1.49
C ASP A 26 -3.74 -12.25 -1.90
N VAL A 27 -3.24 -11.17 -1.28
CA VAL A 27 -3.69 -9.79 -1.50
C VAL A 27 -2.77 -9.03 -2.46
N THR A 28 -1.81 -9.71 -3.05
CA THR A 28 -0.91 -9.19 -4.09
C THR A 28 -1.48 -9.44 -5.49
N THR A 29 -0.74 -9.13 -6.55
CA THR A 29 -1.14 -9.49 -7.92
C THR A 29 -0.99 -10.97 -8.21
N GLY A 30 -0.26 -11.71 -7.37
CA GLY A 30 0.04 -13.13 -7.56
C GLY A 30 0.94 -13.42 -8.75
N ILE A 31 1.63 -12.40 -9.29
CA ILE A 31 2.55 -12.57 -10.42
C ILE A 31 3.81 -13.29 -9.93
N ASP A 32 4.16 -14.40 -10.61
CA ASP A 32 5.45 -15.02 -10.38
C ASP A 32 6.56 -14.10 -10.89
N ARG A 33 7.47 -13.76 -10.01
CA ARG A 33 8.62 -12.95 -10.33
C ARG A 33 9.48 -13.49 -11.46
N ASP A 34 9.57 -14.81 -11.58
CA ASP A 34 10.34 -15.47 -12.64
C ASP A 34 9.67 -15.30 -14.03
N ASP A 35 8.41 -14.85 -14.08
CA ASP A 35 7.69 -14.51 -15.31
C ASP A 35 7.84 -13.04 -15.72
N LEU A 36 8.44 -12.19 -14.86
CA LEU A 36 8.66 -10.78 -15.19
C LEU A 36 9.77 -10.62 -16.25
N GLU A 37 9.53 -9.71 -17.19
CA GLU A 37 10.54 -9.33 -18.17
C GLU A 37 11.59 -8.42 -17.54
N ILE A 38 12.87 -8.77 -17.72
CA ILE A 38 14.01 -7.93 -17.36
C ILE A 38 14.64 -7.41 -18.67
N MET A 39 14.65 -6.08 -18.84
CA MET A 39 15.16 -5.44 -20.06
C MET A 39 14.49 -5.97 -21.36
N GLY A 40 13.17 -6.21 -21.30
CA GLY A 40 12.39 -6.69 -22.43
C GLY A 40 12.58 -8.18 -22.77
N THR A 41 13.14 -8.96 -21.86
CA THR A 41 13.35 -10.40 -22.04
C THR A 41 12.86 -11.15 -20.81
N SER A 42 12.05 -12.18 -21.02
CA SER A 42 11.68 -13.11 -19.94
C SER A 42 12.91 -13.92 -19.52
N VAL A 43 13.29 -13.79 -18.26
CA VAL A 43 14.46 -14.46 -17.70
C VAL A 43 14.01 -15.51 -16.70
N ARG A 44 14.05 -16.77 -17.10
CA ARG A 44 13.74 -17.87 -16.20
C ARG A 44 14.83 -18.05 -15.14
N ARG A 45 14.42 -18.51 -13.96
CA ARG A 45 15.32 -18.83 -12.85
C ARG A 45 16.51 -19.68 -13.31
N GLY A 46 17.72 -19.21 -13.01
CA GLY A 46 18.96 -19.89 -13.38
C GLY A 46 19.52 -19.55 -14.78
N GLN A 47 18.85 -18.70 -15.56
CA GLN A 47 19.37 -18.24 -16.87
C GLN A 47 20.29 -17.01 -16.75
N GLN A 48 20.16 -16.24 -15.68
CA GLN A 48 21.08 -15.14 -15.38
C GLN A 48 21.79 -15.39 -14.05
N MET A 49 23.05 -15.02 -14.01
CA MET A 49 23.83 -15.02 -12.78
C MET A 49 23.26 -13.94 -11.85
N SER A 50 22.84 -14.31 -10.64
CA SER A 50 22.33 -13.39 -9.61
C SER A 50 21.00 -12.69 -9.93
N ALA A 51 20.18 -13.22 -10.85
CA ALA A 51 18.89 -12.61 -11.19
C ALA A 51 17.96 -12.34 -9.99
N ASN A 52 18.11 -13.16 -8.94
CA ASN A 52 17.28 -13.09 -7.72
C ASN A 52 18.11 -12.94 -6.42
N ASP A 53 19.43 -12.71 -6.53
CA ASP A 53 20.27 -12.55 -5.36
C ASP A 53 20.02 -11.21 -4.66
N GLY A 54 19.78 -11.26 -3.35
CA GLY A 54 19.65 -10.06 -2.51
C GLY A 54 18.34 -9.29 -2.64
N ILE A 55 17.37 -9.78 -3.41
CA ILE A 55 16.05 -9.19 -3.49
C ILE A 55 15.07 -10.03 -2.68
N SER A 56 14.39 -9.40 -1.71
CA SER A 56 13.20 -9.96 -1.06
C SER A 56 12.16 -10.32 -2.11
N GLY A 57 11.29 -11.28 -1.85
CA GLY A 57 10.25 -11.67 -2.81
C GLY A 57 9.48 -10.47 -3.36
N TYR A 58 9.01 -10.55 -4.57
CA TYR A 58 8.06 -9.63 -5.18
C TYR A 58 6.63 -10.10 -4.85
N GLY A 59 5.69 -9.17 -4.71
CA GLY A 59 4.35 -9.48 -4.24
C GLY A 59 4.30 -9.63 -2.71
N ASN A 60 4.81 -8.63 -1.99
CA ASN A 60 4.73 -8.58 -0.54
C ASN A 60 3.98 -7.34 -0.08
N LEU A 61 3.34 -7.45 1.08
CA LEU A 61 2.74 -6.32 1.74
C LEU A 61 3.81 -5.35 2.26
N THR A 62 3.69 -4.11 1.87
CA THR A 62 4.52 -2.98 2.33
C THR A 62 3.86 -2.24 3.48
N THR A 63 2.54 -2.29 3.55
CA THR A 63 1.76 -1.53 4.52
C THR A 63 0.47 -2.24 4.89
N LEU A 64 0.08 -2.11 6.15
CA LEU A 64 -1.18 -2.58 6.72
C LEU A 64 -1.73 -1.51 7.67
N SER A 65 -3.03 -1.25 7.58
CA SER A 65 -3.72 -0.30 8.46
C SER A 65 -5.03 -0.86 8.96
N GLU A 66 -5.18 -0.97 10.27
CA GLU A 66 -6.45 -1.20 10.95
C GLU A 66 -7.13 0.16 11.20
N SER A 67 -8.43 0.24 10.96
CA SER A 67 -9.19 1.45 11.29
C SER A 67 -9.25 1.66 12.79
N PRO A 68 -8.87 2.85 13.29
CA PRO A 68 -9.00 3.16 14.72
C PRO A 68 -10.46 3.34 15.17
N ILE A 69 -11.42 3.37 14.24
CA ILE A 69 -12.85 3.52 14.53
C ILE A 69 -13.54 2.16 14.55
N SER A 70 -13.20 1.29 13.59
CA SER A 70 -13.83 -0.02 13.43
C SER A 70 -12.75 -1.09 13.22
N PRO A 71 -12.52 -1.98 14.19
CA PRO A 71 -11.46 -2.98 14.12
C PRO A 71 -11.69 -4.03 13.02
N ASP A 72 -12.90 -4.11 12.47
CA ASP A 72 -13.22 -5.01 11.36
C ASP A 72 -12.80 -4.43 9.99
N VAL A 73 -12.42 -3.14 9.94
CA VAL A 73 -11.96 -2.47 8.73
C VAL A 73 -10.44 -2.47 8.69
N LEU A 74 -9.88 -3.19 7.71
CA LEU A 74 -8.44 -3.29 7.47
C LEU A 74 -8.13 -2.97 6.01
N TYR A 75 -6.95 -2.39 5.78
CA TYR A 75 -6.41 -2.10 4.45
C TYR A 75 -5.00 -2.63 4.37
N ALA A 76 -4.67 -3.26 3.24
CA ALA A 76 -3.34 -3.78 2.92
C ALA A 76 -2.87 -3.21 1.59
N GLY A 77 -1.60 -2.80 1.51
CA GLY A 77 -0.96 -2.35 0.28
C GLY A 77 0.31 -3.17 0.02
N SER A 78 0.61 -3.42 -1.26
CA SER A 78 1.72 -4.27 -1.68
C SER A 78 2.74 -3.55 -2.57
N ASP A 79 3.93 -4.14 -2.71
CA ASP A 79 4.99 -3.65 -3.59
C ASP A 79 4.68 -3.78 -5.09
N ASP A 80 3.68 -4.57 -5.44
CA ASP A 80 3.22 -4.79 -6.80
C ASP A 80 1.95 -3.97 -7.16
N GLY A 81 1.60 -2.97 -6.33
CA GLY A 81 0.60 -1.94 -6.63
C GLY A 81 -0.82 -2.22 -6.16
N ASN A 82 -1.07 -3.37 -5.54
CA ASN A 82 -2.40 -3.67 -5.04
C ASN A 82 -2.69 -2.97 -3.72
N ILE A 83 -3.90 -2.38 -3.63
CA ILE A 83 -4.55 -2.07 -2.35
C ILE A 83 -5.77 -2.96 -2.24
N GLN A 84 -5.86 -3.70 -1.15
CA GLN A 84 -7.06 -4.46 -0.81
C GLN A 84 -7.58 -4.07 0.57
N GLY A 85 -8.89 -4.18 0.75
CA GLY A 85 -9.54 -3.88 2.02
C GLY A 85 -10.57 -4.90 2.42
N THR A 86 -10.80 -5.01 3.71
CA THR A 86 -11.87 -5.79 4.32
C THR A 86 -12.70 -4.90 5.26
N ARG A 87 -13.98 -5.26 5.45
CA ARG A 87 -14.90 -4.58 6.36
C ARG A 87 -15.58 -5.54 7.35
N ASP A 88 -15.08 -6.76 7.39
CA ASP A 88 -15.62 -7.86 8.21
C ASP A 88 -14.51 -8.66 8.92
N GLY A 89 -13.41 -7.97 9.26
CA GLY A 89 -12.31 -8.55 10.03
C GLY A 89 -11.46 -9.57 9.27
N GLY A 90 -11.55 -9.58 7.93
CA GLY A 90 -10.79 -10.49 7.07
C GLY A 90 -11.63 -11.57 6.39
N GLY A 91 -12.96 -11.60 6.62
CA GLY A 91 -13.85 -12.59 5.98
C GLY A 91 -13.95 -12.43 4.47
N ASN A 92 -13.96 -11.16 3.99
CA ASN A 92 -13.96 -10.83 2.57
C ASN A 92 -12.98 -9.70 2.29
N TRP A 93 -12.14 -9.87 1.27
CA TRP A 93 -11.21 -8.85 0.79
C TRP A 93 -11.59 -8.39 -0.61
N VAL A 94 -11.51 -7.08 -0.86
CA VAL A 94 -11.89 -6.45 -2.11
C VAL A 94 -10.71 -5.62 -2.63
N MET A 95 -10.46 -5.72 -3.95
CA MET A 95 -9.49 -4.88 -4.65
C MET A 95 -9.97 -3.42 -4.68
N LEU A 96 -9.11 -2.49 -4.28
CA LEU A 96 -9.41 -1.06 -4.15
C LEU A 96 -8.53 -0.18 -5.06
N SER A 97 -7.43 -0.69 -5.61
CA SER A 97 -6.50 0.06 -6.47
C SER A 97 -6.81 -0.03 -7.97
N GLY A 98 -8.01 -0.51 -8.35
CA GLY A 98 -8.35 -0.74 -9.76
C GLY A 98 -8.45 0.51 -10.63
N ASP A 99 -8.78 1.66 -10.07
CA ASP A 99 -8.88 2.95 -10.78
C ASP A 99 -8.29 4.07 -9.91
N MET A 100 -7.00 4.34 -10.12
CA MET A 100 -6.25 5.38 -9.41
C MET A 100 -5.98 6.54 -10.38
N PRO A 101 -6.72 7.66 -10.29
CA PRO A 101 -6.63 8.75 -11.26
C PRO A 101 -5.22 9.33 -11.37
N GLY A 102 -4.61 9.28 -12.56
CA GLY A 102 -3.29 9.85 -12.83
C GLY A 102 -2.10 9.00 -12.39
N LEU A 103 -2.31 7.81 -11.79
CA LEU A 103 -1.24 6.86 -11.52
C LEU A 103 -0.67 6.33 -12.84
N ALA A 104 0.66 6.39 -13.01
CA ALA A 104 1.30 6.08 -14.28
C ALA A 104 1.24 4.60 -14.65
N ALA A 105 1.29 3.72 -13.66
CA ALA A 105 1.25 2.28 -13.87
C ALA A 105 0.52 1.57 -12.71
N PRO A 106 -0.27 0.54 -12.99
CA PRO A 106 -1.06 -0.15 -11.96
C PRO A 106 -0.20 -0.91 -10.93
N ASN A 107 1.01 -1.28 -11.30
CA ASN A 107 1.97 -1.97 -10.44
C ASN A 107 3.01 -1.01 -9.83
N THR A 108 2.61 0.22 -9.54
CA THR A 108 3.42 1.18 -8.78
C THR A 108 3.36 0.82 -7.29
N VAL A 109 4.52 0.79 -6.63
CA VAL A 109 4.65 0.37 -5.23
C VAL A 109 3.73 1.19 -4.32
N VAL A 110 2.90 0.52 -3.53
CA VAL A 110 2.12 1.16 -2.46
C VAL A 110 3.04 1.39 -1.27
N THR A 111 3.38 2.63 -0.96
CA THR A 111 4.30 2.92 0.14
C THR A 111 3.60 3.02 1.49
N ARG A 112 2.37 3.53 1.50
CA ARG A 112 1.58 3.64 2.72
C ARG A 112 0.08 3.61 2.45
N VAL A 113 -0.66 2.91 3.33
CA VAL A 113 -2.11 3.04 3.48
C VAL A 113 -2.42 3.43 4.91
N VAL A 114 -3.32 4.40 5.12
CA VAL A 114 -3.71 4.88 6.46
C VAL A 114 -5.23 5.03 6.52
N ALA A 115 -5.88 4.26 7.37
CA ALA A 115 -7.28 4.46 7.73
C ALA A 115 -7.42 5.70 8.63
N SER A 116 -8.38 6.56 8.34
CA SER A 116 -8.63 7.77 9.12
C SER A 116 -9.14 7.44 10.52
N ARG A 117 -8.76 8.28 11.47
CA ARG A 117 -9.32 8.26 12.84
C ARG A 117 -10.56 9.11 13.00
N PHE A 118 -10.93 9.91 12.00
CA PHE A 118 -12.06 10.85 12.08
C PHE A 118 -13.27 10.39 11.27
N ALA A 119 -13.07 9.61 10.21
CA ALA A 119 -14.16 9.12 9.37
C ALA A 119 -13.89 7.65 9.00
N GLU A 120 -14.82 6.76 9.34
CA GLU A 120 -14.65 5.30 9.17
C GLU A 120 -14.40 4.89 7.71
N GLY A 121 -15.09 5.53 6.76
CA GLY A 121 -14.90 5.27 5.33
C GLY A 121 -13.70 5.95 4.71
N ARG A 122 -12.98 6.82 5.45
CA ARG A 122 -11.83 7.56 4.91
C ARG A 122 -10.56 6.76 5.02
N VAL A 123 -9.83 6.70 3.90
CA VAL A 123 -8.52 6.07 3.80
C VAL A 123 -7.63 6.88 2.88
N TYR A 124 -6.35 6.92 3.19
CA TYR A 124 -5.31 7.58 2.39
C TYR A 124 -4.35 6.54 1.85
N ALA A 125 -3.80 6.80 0.66
CA ALA A 125 -2.77 5.95 0.05
C ALA A 125 -1.68 6.78 -0.59
N THR A 126 -0.43 6.31 -0.51
CA THR A 126 0.71 6.87 -1.23
C THR A 126 1.39 5.80 -2.05
N PHE A 127 1.95 6.22 -3.20
CA PHE A 127 2.67 5.33 -4.10
C PHE A 127 4.01 5.95 -4.48
N ASP A 128 4.94 5.07 -4.84
CA ASP A 128 6.27 5.43 -5.29
C ASP A 128 6.60 4.76 -6.64
N GLY A 129 6.86 5.58 -7.64
CA GLY A 129 7.18 5.17 -9.01
C GLY A 129 8.67 5.23 -9.37
N HIS A 130 9.58 5.52 -8.40
CA HIS A 130 10.99 5.76 -8.69
C HIS A 130 11.68 4.61 -9.43
N GLU A 131 11.27 3.36 -9.25
CA GLU A 131 11.80 2.21 -9.98
C GLU A 131 11.57 2.28 -11.50
N ARG A 132 10.72 3.22 -11.95
CA ARG A 132 10.39 3.50 -13.34
C ARG A 132 10.76 4.91 -13.79
N ASP A 133 11.67 5.56 -13.05
CA ASP A 133 12.03 6.97 -13.27
C ASP A 133 10.82 7.93 -13.16
N ASP A 134 9.80 7.55 -12.40
CA ASP A 134 8.63 8.38 -12.13
C ASP A 134 8.65 8.87 -10.69
N TYR A 135 9.07 10.11 -10.51
CA TYR A 135 9.22 10.75 -9.20
C TYR A 135 8.04 11.62 -8.81
N ARG A 136 6.94 11.60 -9.56
CA ARG A 136 5.75 12.39 -9.24
C ARG A 136 5.15 11.98 -7.89
N PRO A 137 4.63 12.95 -7.12
CA PRO A 137 3.94 12.62 -5.88
C PRO A 137 2.61 11.93 -6.20
N TYR A 138 2.40 10.76 -5.64
CA TYR A 138 1.16 10.02 -5.71
C TYR A 138 0.57 9.90 -4.32
N VAL A 139 -0.42 10.74 -4.03
CA VAL A 139 -1.14 10.79 -2.76
C VAL A 139 -2.62 10.85 -3.04
N TYR A 140 -3.35 9.91 -2.48
CA TYR A 140 -4.78 9.76 -2.71
C TYR A 140 -5.57 9.72 -1.41
N ARG A 141 -6.80 10.19 -1.49
CA ARG A 141 -7.82 10.07 -0.46
C ARG A 141 -9.06 9.39 -1.04
N SER A 142 -9.67 8.54 -0.24
CA SER A 142 -11.01 8.01 -0.44
C SER A 142 -11.85 8.31 0.80
N ASP A 143 -13.12 8.61 0.61
CA ASP A 143 -14.10 8.78 1.70
C ASP A 143 -15.18 7.67 1.70
N ASP A 144 -15.03 6.64 0.86
CA ASP A 144 -15.99 5.55 0.63
C ASP A 144 -15.36 4.15 0.73
N TYR A 145 -14.45 3.97 1.69
CA TYR A 145 -13.72 2.72 1.95
C TYR A 145 -12.80 2.26 0.80
N GLY A 146 -12.31 3.20 -0.02
CA GLY A 146 -11.43 2.90 -1.14
C GLY A 146 -12.15 2.53 -2.44
N ASN A 147 -13.48 2.71 -2.53
CA ASN A 147 -14.20 2.45 -3.79
C ASN A 147 -13.91 3.51 -4.84
N THR A 148 -13.71 4.77 -4.42
CA THR A 148 -13.28 5.86 -5.30
C THR A 148 -12.11 6.62 -4.67
N TRP A 149 -11.20 7.13 -5.52
CA TRP A 149 -10.02 7.83 -5.09
C TRP A 149 -9.90 9.21 -5.75
N GLU A 150 -9.48 10.21 -4.97
CA GLU A 150 -9.12 11.53 -5.46
C GLU A 150 -7.66 11.85 -5.13
N PRO A 151 -6.88 12.40 -6.08
CA PRO A 151 -5.51 12.82 -5.80
C PRO A 151 -5.51 14.09 -4.93
N ILE A 152 -4.64 14.14 -3.90
CA ILE A 152 -4.46 15.26 -2.99
C ILE A 152 -3.02 15.75 -3.00
N VAL A 153 -2.51 16.13 -4.17
CA VAL A 153 -1.10 16.51 -4.41
C VAL A 153 -0.87 18.02 -4.51
N THR A 154 -1.90 18.84 -4.34
CA THR A 154 -1.78 20.29 -4.48
C THR A 154 -0.76 20.87 -3.52
N GLY A 155 0.24 21.58 -4.06
CA GLY A 155 1.31 22.22 -3.26
C GLY A 155 2.49 21.30 -2.93
N LEU A 156 2.49 20.06 -3.39
CA LEU A 156 3.67 19.20 -3.31
C LEU A 156 4.61 19.45 -4.49
N PRO A 157 5.93 19.22 -4.33
CA PRO A 157 6.87 19.21 -5.45
C PRO A 157 6.54 18.11 -6.46
N ASP A 158 6.70 18.39 -7.76
CA ASP A 158 6.34 17.47 -8.83
C ASP A 158 7.38 16.36 -9.08
N ASP A 159 8.52 16.42 -8.42
CA ASP A 159 9.70 15.58 -8.68
C ASP A 159 10.17 14.80 -7.44
N ASN A 160 9.27 14.55 -6.49
CA ASN A 160 9.59 13.81 -5.28
C ASN A 160 8.45 12.88 -4.85
N SER A 161 8.70 11.59 -4.93
CA SER A 161 7.78 10.55 -4.47
C SER A 161 7.47 10.70 -2.98
N VAL A 162 6.21 10.43 -2.61
CA VAL A 162 5.76 10.49 -1.21
C VAL A 162 5.79 9.09 -0.60
N ASN A 163 6.60 8.93 0.45
CA ASN A 163 6.83 7.65 1.10
C ASN A 163 5.93 7.39 2.31
N VAL A 164 5.43 8.46 2.93
CA VAL A 164 4.62 8.35 4.14
C VAL A 164 3.56 9.44 4.22
N ILE A 165 2.38 9.06 4.72
CA ILE A 165 1.29 9.96 5.07
C ILE A 165 0.84 9.66 6.50
N VAL A 166 0.56 10.71 7.27
CA VAL A 166 0.05 10.61 8.64
C VAL A 166 -1.03 11.66 8.86
N GLU A 167 -2.18 11.23 9.36
CA GLU A 167 -3.24 12.13 9.78
C GLU A 167 -2.94 12.72 11.15
N HIS A 168 -3.10 14.04 11.32
CA HIS A 168 -2.87 14.68 12.61
C HIS A 168 -3.83 14.12 13.67
N PRO A 169 -3.38 13.81 14.89
CA PRO A 169 -4.18 13.07 15.87
C PRO A 169 -5.42 13.79 16.41
N ARG A 170 -5.55 15.11 16.20
CA ARG A 170 -6.63 15.95 16.74
C ARG A 170 -7.21 16.96 15.74
N ASN A 171 -6.76 16.93 14.48
CA ASN A 171 -7.26 17.83 13.44
C ASN A 171 -7.43 17.05 12.14
N GLU A 172 -8.66 16.79 11.74
CA GLU A 172 -9.00 16.02 10.54
C GLU A 172 -8.59 16.70 9.22
N ASN A 173 -8.35 18.02 9.26
CA ASN A 173 -7.98 18.81 8.10
C ASN A 173 -6.46 18.96 7.96
N LEU A 174 -5.65 18.28 8.78
CA LEU A 174 -4.19 18.39 8.73
C LEU A 174 -3.56 17.03 8.52
N LEU A 175 -2.88 16.89 7.39
CA LEU A 175 -2.06 15.74 7.04
C LEU A 175 -0.58 16.12 7.04
N PHE A 176 0.26 15.17 7.41
CA PHE A 176 1.70 15.26 7.24
C PHE A 176 2.15 14.26 6.19
N LEU A 177 2.93 14.73 5.23
CA LEU A 177 3.48 13.95 4.14
C LEU A 177 4.99 14.00 4.21
N GLY A 178 5.64 12.86 4.16
CA GLY A 178 7.09 12.74 4.12
C GLY A 178 7.57 12.19 2.78
N ASN A 179 8.56 12.86 2.21
CA ASN A 179 9.32 12.43 1.05
C ASN A 179 10.82 12.45 1.34
N GLU A 180 11.67 12.20 0.36
CA GLU A 180 13.13 12.17 0.55
C GLU A 180 13.75 13.51 0.93
N ILE A 181 13.11 14.63 0.60
CA ILE A 181 13.67 15.98 0.81
C ILE A 181 13.04 16.72 1.97
N GLY A 182 11.93 16.25 2.54
CA GLY A 182 11.30 16.96 3.64
C GLY A 182 9.97 16.45 4.13
N LEU A 183 9.38 17.25 5.01
CA LEU A 183 8.06 17.05 5.60
C LEU A 183 7.14 18.20 5.15
N PHE A 184 5.97 17.85 4.67
CA PHE A 184 4.95 18.79 4.19
C PHE A 184 3.69 18.66 5.04
N GLY A 185 3.06 19.82 5.34
CA GLY A 185 1.74 19.91 5.92
C GLY A 185 0.71 20.22 4.83
N VAL A 186 -0.35 19.44 4.75
CA VAL A 186 -1.47 19.66 3.83
C VAL A 186 -2.73 19.92 4.64
N PHE A 187 -3.48 20.99 4.27
CA PHE A 187 -4.68 21.47 4.96
C PHE A 187 -5.91 21.33 4.09
#